data_1ae99c4806800d439bf401a3c0dc3cb0
#
_entry.id   1ae99c4806800d439bf401a3c0dc3cb0
#
_cell.length_a   1.000
_cell.length_b   1.000
_cell.length_c   1.000
_cell.angle_alpha   90.00
_cell.angle_beta   90.00
_cell.angle_gamma   90.00
#
_symmetry.space_group_name_H-M   'P 1'
#
loop_
_entity.id
_entity.type
_entity.pdbx_description
1 polymer ?
#
loop_
_entity_poly.entity_id
_entity_poly.type
_entity_poly.pdbx_seq_one_letter_code
_entity_poly.pdbx_strand_id
1 'polypeptide(L)'
;MNKTHDIKASVMNKKNIITMVMNLRSMILSLIFFAGVSVCGQTSDNQYEKPLKAVLMEIESRFNIEIRDPDKLADSKIVTYADWRFRTELEKTLTNILSPFDLKCVQEGEKKYKLKKYEYYRWSFEDGKEESEYLSGLYHDSVTWTERKKELKACIWEALDLNGIPDWPDGTPIISGSRKMNGYNIENVALEVLPGVYTFGSVYKPSGITEKVPVILCPNGHWKEGRYRANHQIRCAMLAKMGAIVVSYDLFAWGESMLQFEYEDHHRSLAMTMQVLNTFRFLDYLLENEPADRNRIAIVGGSGAGSHAMLITALDDRISLSVPAVMLSCYMYGGCPCESGMPVHLCGNGTNNIELSAMAAPRPQLIISDGNDWTSYVPEFEFPLVQRIYSFYGKTDMAENIHFAEEGHDFGYSKRMAVYPFIAKHLKMDINRIKNNDGNIDESDITIEDINSMCVTENKAENLPANAIHGFENLVRVFQEYIK
;
A
#
# COMPACT_ATOMS: atom_id res chain seq x y z
N MET A 1 -78.83 -73.84 -8.33
CA MET A 1 -78.75 -72.47 -8.86
C MET A 1 -77.32 -71.92 -8.61
N ASN A 2 -76.53 -71.92 -9.66
CA ASN A 2 -75.10 -71.55 -9.64
C ASN A 2 -74.91 -70.05 -9.56
N LYS A 3 -73.96 -69.61 -8.77
CA LYS A 3 -73.28 -68.33 -8.96
C LYS A 3 -71.78 -68.57 -8.93
N THR A 4 -71.16 -68.50 -10.11
CA THR A 4 -69.73 -68.45 -10.37
C THR A 4 -69.20 -67.05 -10.04
N HIS A 5 -68.12 -66.97 -9.27
CA HIS A 5 -67.37 -65.77 -9.05
C HIS A 5 -66.16 -65.73 -10.05
N ASP A 6 -66.22 -64.81 -10.99
CA ASP A 6 -65.10 -64.47 -11.90
C ASP A 6 -64.04 -63.74 -11.14
N ILE A 7 -62.81 -64.32 -11.13
CA ILE A 7 -61.61 -63.68 -10.71
C ILE A 7 -60.98 -63.06 -11.98
N LYS A 8 -61.09 -61.74 -12.12
CA LYS A 8 -60.28 -60.97 -13.15
C LYS A 8 -58.86 -60.79 -12.69
N ALA A 9 -57.96 -61.59 -13.23
CA ALA A 9 -56.51 -61.33 -13.13
C ALA A 9 -56.14 -60.11 -13.96
N SER A 10 -55.74 -59.03 -13.27
CA SER A 10 -55.19 -57.82 -13.91
C SER A 10 -53.85 -58.13 -14.52
N VAL A 11 -53.75 -58.21 -15.84
CA VAL A 11 -52.52 -58.31 -16.58
C VAL A 11 -51.86 -56.97 -16.59
N MET A 12 -50.82 -56.79 -15.75
CA MET A 12 -50.00 -55.59 -15.75
C MET A 12 -49.25 -55.47 -17.11
N ASN A 13 -49.46 -54.36 -17.78
CA ASN A 13 -48.91 -54.09 -19.09
C ASN A 13 -47.37 -54.05 -19.04
N LYS A 14 -46.68 -54.77 -19.90
CA LYS A 14 -45.20 -54.81 -20.02
C LYS A 14 -44.54 -53.42 -20.04
N LYS A 15 -45.22 -52.41 -20.56
CA LYS A 15 -44.75 -51.02 -20.58
C LYS A 15 -44.60 -50.46 -19.15
N ASN A 16 -45.50 -50.75 -18.22
CA ASN A 16 -45.45 -50.25 -16.86
C ASN A 16 -44.33 -50.90 -16.04
N ILE A 17 -44.01 -52.16 -16.31
CA ILE A 17 -42.89 -52.88 -15.68
C ILE A 17 -41.55 -52.28 -16.16
N ILE A 18 -41.40 -51.97 -17.46
CA ILE A 18 -40.18 -51.36 -18.00
C ILE A 18 -39.99 -49.94 -17.41
N THR A 19 -41.05 -49.14 -17.33
CA THR A 19 -40.99 -47.82 -16.76
C THR A 19 -40.67 -47.84 -15.25
N MET A 20 -41.21 -48.77 -14.51
CA MET A 20 -40.91 -48.95 -13.08
C MET A 20 -39.47 -49.42 -12.84
N VAL A 21 -38.95 -50.33 -13.67
CA VAL A 21 -37.54 -50.79 -13.60
C VAL A 21 -36.56 -49.70 -14.05
N MET A 22 -36.92 -48.88 -15.03
CA MET A 22 -36.09 -47.74 -15.44
C MET A 22 -36.05 -46.65 -14.34
N ASN A 23 -37.20 -46.33 -13.71
CA ASN A 23 -37.23 -45.37 -12.62
C ASN A 23 -36.48 -45.89 -11.38
N LEU A 24 -36.55 -47.19 -11.07
CA LEU A 24 -35.78 -47.78 -9.99
C LEU A 24 -34.28 -47.78 -10.25
N ARG A 25 -33.85 -48.02 -11.49
CA ARG A 25 -32.44 -47.92 -11.90
C ARG A 25 -31.92 -46.46 -11.86
N SER A 26 -32.70 -45.48 -12.30
CA SER A 26 -32.36 -44.04 -12.19
C SER A 26 -32.27 -43.61 -10.72
N MET A 27 -33.17 -44.08 -9.84
CA MET A 27 -33.13 -43.75 -8.41
C MET A 27 -31.90 -44.39 -7.72
N ILE A 28 -31.56 -45.64 -8.09
CA ILE A 28 -30.39 -46.32 -7.54
C ILE A 28 -29.10 -45.68 -8.08
N LEU A 29 -29.01 -45.27 -9.37
CA LEU A 29 -27.88 -44.50 -9.90
C LEU A 29 -27.73 -43.11 -9.29
N SER A 30 -28.85 -42.40 -9.02
CA SER A 30 -28.83 -41.12 -8.32
C SER A 30 -28.37 -41.27 -6.86
N LEU A 31 -28.79 -42.33 -6.17
CA LEU A 31 -28.34 -42.63 -4.80
C LEU A 31 -26.87 -43.06 -4.74
N ILE A 32 -26.35 -43.77 -5.76
CA ILE A 32 -24.95 -44.12 -5.86
C ILE A 32 -24.12 -42.89 -6.22
N PHE A 33 -24.63 -41.97 -7.04
CA PHE A 33 -23.94 -40.71 -7.36
C PHE A 33 -23.89 -39.76 -6.14
N PHE A 34 -24.96 -39.67 -5.34
CA PHE A 34 -24.97 -38.91 -4.08
C PHE A 34 -24.15 -39.57 -2.99
N ALA A 35 -24.11 -40.90 -2.91
CA ALA A 35 -23.25 -41.61 -1.95
C ALA A 35 -21.76 -41.56 -2.38
N GLY A 36 -21.48 -41.54 -3.70
CA GLY A 36 -20.11 -41.41 -4.22
C GLY A 36 -19.51 -40.00 -4.05
N VAL A 37 -20.33 -38.94 -4.07
CA VAL A 37 -19.86 -37.56 -3.81
C VAL A 37 -19.68 -37.29 -2.30
N SER A 38 -20.36 -38.05 -1.43
CA SER A 38 -20.16 -37.96 0.04
C SER A 38 -18.96 -38.76 0.56
N VAL A 39 -18.30 -39.57 -0.27
CA VAL A 39 -17.09 -40.35 0.11
C VAL A 39 -15.82 -39.78 -0.49
N CYS A 40 -15.89 -38.76 -1.36
CA CYS A 40 -14.78 -37.88 -1.70
C CYS A 40 -14.71 -36.66 -0.77
N GLY A 41 -15.38 -36.68 0.38
CA GLY A 41 -15.28 -35.71 1.44
C GLY A 41 -14.27 -36.16 2.47
N GLN A 42 -13.13 -35.52 2.44
CA GLN A 42 -12.25 -35.35 3.61
C GLN A 42 -11.93 -36.65 4.37
N THR A 43 -11.08 -37.48 3.82
CA THR A 43 -10.04 -37.99 4.69
C THR A 43 -9.22 -36.77 5.08
N SER A 44 -9.42 -36.24 6.28
CA SER A 44 -8.48 -35.28 6.82
C SER A 44 -7.12 -35.94 6.76
N ASP A 45 -6.19 -35.41 5.94
CA ASP A 45 -4.81 -35.86 5.91
C ASP A 45 -4.09 -35.52 7.23
N ASN A 46 -4.81 -35.54 8.35
CA ASN A 46 -4.31 -35.24 9.69
C ASN A 46 -3.11 -36.10 10.06
N GLN A 47 -2.96 -37.29 9.43
CA GLN A 47 -1.78 -38.13 9.62
C GLN A 47 -0.47 -37.48 9.09
N TYR A 48 -0.57 -36.49 8.19
CA TYR A 48 0.57 -35.75 7.63
C TYR A 48 0.75 -34.36 8.26
N GLU A 49 -0.11 -33.99 9.19
CA GLU A 49 -0.08 -32.72 9.86
C GLU A 49 0.67 -32.82 11.19
N LYS A 50 1.60 -31.90 11.42
CA LYS A 50 2.32 -31.77 12.68
C LYS A 50 2.26 -30.35 13.19
N PRO A 51 2.02 -30.09 14.49
CA PRO A 51 2.19 -28.76 15.07
C PRO A 51 3.58 -28.22 14.78
N LEU A 52 3.69 -26.95 14.36
CA LEU A 52 4.98 -26.34 14.05
C LEU A 52 5.96 -26.45 15.23
N LYS A 53 5.49 -26.30 16.49
CA LYS A 53 6.33 -26.53 17.67
C LYS A 53 6.99 -27.91 17.70
N ALA A 54 6.24 -28.96 17.37
CA ALA A 54 6.79 -30.32 17.34
C ALA A 54 7.81 -30.48 16.21
N VAL A 55 7.58 -29.84 15.07
CA VAL A 55 8.52 -29.84 13.95
C VAL A 55 9.80 -29.06 14.29
N LEU A 56 9.71 -27.94 15.00
CA LEU A 56 10.88 -27.20 15.48
C LEU A 56 11.72 -28.04 16.45
N MET A 57 11.11 -28.74 17.40
CA MET A 57 11.82 -29.68 18.31
C MET A 57 12.50 -30.81 17.53
N GLU A 58 11.90 -31.29 16.45
CA GLU A 58 12.52 -32.30 15.58
C GLU A 58 13.72 -31.72 14.83
N ILE A 59 13.66 -30.49 14.35
CA ILE A 59 14.79 -29.77 13.75
C ILE A 59 15.93 -29.61 14.76
N GLU A 60 15.63 -29.14 15.97
CA GLU A 60 16.62 -29.01 17.08
C GLU A 60 17.37 -30.31 17.32
N SER A 61 16.62 -31.42 17.42
CA SER A 61 17.19 -32.75 17.63
C SER A 61 18.04 -33.22 16.46
N ARG A 62 17.58 -33.06 15.20
CA ARG A 62 18.29 -33.55 14.01
C ARG A 62 19.57 -32.76 13.71
N PHE A 63 19.57 -31.47 13.95
CA PHE A 63 20.67 -30.57 13.59
C PHE A 63 21.52 -30.15 14.79
N ASN A 64 21.17 -30.61 16.00
CA ASN A 64 21.84 -30.28 17.25
C ASN A 64 21.97 -28.77 17.48
N ILE A 65 20.84 -28.07 17.40
CA ILE A 65 20.68 -26.62 17.58
C ILE A 65 19.60 -26.31 18.61
N GLU A 66 19.50 -25.05 19.04
CA GLU A 66 18.45 -24.51 19.91
C GLU A 66 17.67 -23.44 19.14
N ILE A 67 16.32 -23.52 19.08
CA ILE A 67 15.45 -22.53 18.45
C ILE A 67 14.57 -21.90 19.53
N ARG A 68 14.75 -20.62 19.80
CA ARG A 68 13.93 -19.85 20.74
C ARG A 68 12.76 -19.19 20.02
N ASP A 69 11.58 -19.30 20.61
CA ASP A 69 10.34 -18.65 20.14
C ASP A 69 9.71 -17.81 21.27
N PRO A 70 10.36 -16.68 21.66
CA PRO A 70 9.86 -15.84 22.74
C PRO A 70 8.52 -15.19 22.44
N ASP A 71 8.22 -14.96 21.16
CA ASP A 71 7.01 -14.28 20.69
C ASP A 71 5.87 -15.26 20.37
N LYS A 72 6.07 -16.57 20.68
CA LYS A 72 5.10 -17.65 20.46
C LYS A 72 4.58 -17.73 19.01
N LEU A 73 5.44 -17.47 18.05
CA LEU A 73 5.09 -17.42 16.63
C LEU A 73 4.72 -18.80 16.06
N ALA A 74 5.18 -19.88 16.71
CA ALA A 74 4.86 -21.26 16.33
C ALA A 74 3.50 -21.73 16.85
N ASP A 75 2.85 -20.98 17.75
CA ASP A 75 1.59 -21.38 18.36
C ASP A 75 0.50 -21.49 17.30
N SER A 76 -0.39 -22.49 17.44
CA SER A 76 -1.50 -22.80 16.55
C SER A 76 -1.17 -23.05 15.06
N LYS A 77 0.09 -23.04 14.66
CA LYS A 77 0.51 -23.34 13.27
C LYS A 77 0.67 -24.84 13.07
N ILE A 78 0.16 -25.33 11.94
CA ILE A 78 0.24 -26.74 11.53
C ILE A 78 1.04 -26.86 10.25
N VAL A 79 2.08 -27.69 10.26
CA VAL A 79 2.90 -28.00 9.09
C VAL A 79 2.32 -29.22 8.41
N THR A 80 1.88 -29.08 7.19
CA THR A 80 1.44 -30.19 6.33
C THR A 80 2.64 -30.85 5.67
N TYR A 81 2.64 -32.20 5.62
CA TYR A 81 3.71 -32.99 5.01
C TYR A 81 5.11 -32.66 5.56
N ALA A 82 5.22 -32.45 6.87
CA ALA A 82 6.44 -31.98 7.54
C ALA A 82 7.66 -32.84 7.18
N ASP A 83 7.52 -34.17 7.17
CA ASP A 83 8.63 -35.08 6.89
C ASP A 83 9.22 -34.90 5.47
N TRP A 84 8.41 -34.50 4.51
CA TRP A 84 8.86 -34.26 3.13
C TRP A 84 9.55 -32.90 2.96
N ARG A 85 9.43 -32.00 3.93
CA ARG A 85 10.05 -30.67 3.92
C ARG A 85 11.48 -30.67 4.45
N PHE A 86 11.90 -31.72 5.17
CA PHE A 86 13.26 -31.85 5.67
C PHE A 86 14.26 -32.04 4.52
N ARG A 87 15.43 -31.44 4.68
CA ARG A 87 16.59 -31.57 3.78
C ARG A 87 17.81 -31.95 4.60
N THR A 88 18.91 -32.28 3.93
CA THR A 88 20.21 -32.56 4.57
C THR A 88 20.81 -31.31 5.21
N GLU A 89 20.56 -30.14 4.63
CA GLU A 89 21.04 -28.85 5.13
C GLU A 89 20.00 -28.19 6.02
N LEU A 90 20.48 -27.62 7.13
CA LEU A 90 19.65 -26.91 8.12
C LEU A 90 18.89 -25.76 7.47
N GLU A 91 19.59 -24.86 6.77
CA GLU A 91 19.00 -23.65 6.18
C GLU A 91 17.86 -23.98 5.20
N LYS A 92 18.06 -24.97 4.34
CA LYS A 92 17.02 -25.42 3.42
C LYS A 92 15.82 -26.06 4.13
N THR A 93 16.07 -26.76 5.24
CA THR A 93 15.00 -27.31 6.07
C THR A 93 14.19 -26.21 6.73
N LEU A 94 14.86 -25.26 7.37
CA LEU A 94 14.21 -24.11 8.00
C LEU A 94 13.39 -23.32 6.97
N THR A 95 13.95 -23.02 5.82
CA THR A 95 13.24 -22.30 4.74
C THR A 95 12.00 -23.07 4.30
N ASN A 96 12.10 -24.37 3.98
CA ASN A 96 10.96 -25.15 3.51
C ASN A 96 9.82 -25.28 4.53
N ILE A 97 10.15 -25.29 5.82
CA ILE A 97 9.17 -25.45 6.89
C ILE A 97 8.56 -24.11 7.31
N LEU A 98 9.36 -23.05 7.36
CA LEU A 98 8.96 -21.77 7.94
C LEU A 98 8.36 -20.79 6.92
N SER A 99 8.81 -20.82 5.64
CA SER A 99 8.34 -19.88 4.62
C SER A 99 6.82 -19.89 4.42
N PRO A 100 6.11 -21.03 4.47
CA PRO A 100 4.64 -21.03 4.34
C PRO A 100 3.90 -20.28 5.45
N PHE A 101 4.60 -19.91 6.52
CA PHE A 101 4.05 -19.18 7.66
C PHE A 101 4.59 -17.75 7.77
N ASP A 102 5.33 -17.28 6.77
CA ASP A 102 6.07 -16.02 6.81
C ASP A 102 6.98 -15.91 8.05
N LEU A 103 7.68 -17.03 8.35
CA LEU A 103 8.63 -17.14 9.44
C LEU A 103 10.02 -17.45 8.92
N LYS A 104 11.03 -17.06 9.68
CA LYS A 104 12.45 -17.43 9.51
C LYS A 104 13.12 -17.67 10.84
N CYS A 105 14.23 -18.42 10.83
CA CYS A 105 15.14 -18.47 11.95
C CYS A 105 16.34 -17.54 11.69
N VAL A 106 16.71 -16.75 12.69
CA VAL A 106 17.90 -15.89 12.66
C VAL A 106 18.92 -16.47 13.64
N GLN A 107 20.15 -16.71 13.17
CA GLN A 107 21.23 -17.21 14.01
C GLN A 107 21.67 -16.12 14.98
N GLU A 108 21.70 -16.42 16.29
CA GLU A 108 22.16 -15.54 17.38
C GLU A 108 23.46 -16.04 18.03
N GLY A 109 23.95 -17.22 17.64
CA GLY A 109 25.17 -17.84 18.15
C GLY A 109 25.47 -19.13 17.40
N GLU A 110 26.58 -19.79 17.70
CA GLU A 110 27.08 -20.96 16.95
C GLU A 110 26.02 -22.05 16.71
N LYS A 111 25.12 -22.27 17.68
CA LYS A 111 24.04 -23.27 17.59
C LYS A 111 22.70 -22.72 18.09
N LYS A 112 22.56 -21.40 18.16
CA LYS A 112 21.38 -20.73 18.71
C LYS A 112 20.69 -19.92 17.65
N TYR A 113 19.43 -20.19 17.50
CA TYR A 113 18.55 -19.52 16.55
C TYR A 113 17.37 -18.87 17.28
N LYS A 114 16.83 -17.82 16.70
CA LYS A 114 15.59 -17.20 17.15
C LYS A 114 14.58 -17.23 16.03
N LEU A 115 13.38 -17.74 16.31
CA LEU A 115 12.24 -17.65 15.39
C LEU A 115 11.76 -16.19 15.29
N LYS A 116 11.62 -15.69 14.08
CA LYS A 116 11.13 -14.34 13.78
C LYS A 116 10.14 -14.39 12.63
N LYS A 117 9.33 -13.35 12.51
CA LYS A 117 8.59 -13.10 11.27
C LYS A 117 9.58 -12.87 10.13
N TYR A 118 9.25 -13.39 8.96
CA TYR A 118 9.99 -13.07 7.75
C TYR A 118 9.62 -11.66 7.30
N GLU A 119 10.61 -10.80 7.23
CA GLU A 119 10.44 -9.41 6.81
C GLU A 119 10.86 -9.29 5.34
N TYR A 120 9.99 -9.67 4.41
CA TYR A 120 10.23 -9.62 2.96
C TYR A 120 10.36 -8.19 2.40
N TYR A 121 10.14 -7.18 3.22
CA TYR A 121 10.30 -5.77 2.92
C TYR A 121 11.66 -5.20 3.36
N ARG A 122 12.50 -6.02 4.01
CA ARG A 122 13.81 -5.59 4.50
C ARG A 122 14.84 -6.70 4.35
N TRP A 123 15.88 -6.39 3.61
CA TRP A 123 16.99 -7.29 3.30
C TRP A 123 18.31 -6.76 3.86
N SER A 124 19.45 -7.42 3.57
CA SER A 124 20.75 -6.82 3.71
C SER A 124 21.00 -5.80 2.59
N PHE A 125 21.88 -4.85 2.83
CA PHE A 125 22.26 -3.92 1.75
C PHE A 125 22.88 -4.67 0.56
N GLU A 126 23.68 -5.70 0.84
CA GLU A 126 24.32 -6.55 -0.16
C GLU A 126 23.29 -7.24 -1.07
N ASP A 127 22.25 -7.84 -0.49
CA ASP A 127 21.17 -8.49 -1.26
C ASP A 127 20.39 -7.47 -2.10
N GLY A 128 20.03 -6.33 -1.50
CA GLY A 128 19.33 -5.25 -2.21
C GLY A 128 20.18 -4.64 -3.34
N LYS A 129 21.49 -4.58 -3.13
CA LYS A 129 22.45 -4.15 -4.16
C LYS A 129 22.51 -5.14 -5.32
N GLU A 130 22.65 -6.44 -5.04
CA GLU A 130 22.71 -7.49 -6.06
C GLU A 130 21.43 -7.51 -6.91
N GLU A 131 20.26 -7.41 -6.27
CA GLU A 131 18.98 -7.28 -6.99
C GLU A 131 18.94 -6.03 -7.86
N SER A 132 19.36 -4.88 -7.34
CA SER A 132 19.35 -3.62 -8.08
C SER A 132 20.28 -3.64 -9.28
N GLU A 133 21.45 -4.28 -9.16
CA GLU A 133 22.39 -4.51 -10.27
C GLU A 133 21.76 -5.42 -11.33
N TYR A 134 21.08 -6.50 -10.93
CA TYR A 134 20.33 -7.36 -11.84
C TYR A 134 19.23 -6.59 -12.57
N LEU A 135 18.35 -5.88 -11.83
CA LEU A 135 17.24 -5.11 -12.42
C LEU A 135 17.77 -4.04 -13.38
N SER A 136 18.85 -3.35 -13.01
CA SER A 136 19.45 -2.33 -13.86
C SER A 136 20.01 -2.85 -15.18
N GLY A 137 20.27 -4.15 -15.27
CA GLY A 137 20.69 -4.84 -16.49
C GLY A 137 19.55 -5.10 -17.48
N LEU A 138 18.27 -4.99 -17.05
CA LEU A 138 17.11 -5.24 -17.89
C LEU A 138 16.84 -4.14 -18.93
N TYR A 139 17.43 -2.96 -18.75
CA TYR A 139 17.26 -1.80 -19.62
C TYR A 139 18.56 -1.02 -19.79
N HIS A 140 18.75 -0.41 -20.95
CA HIS A 140 20.00 0.25 -21.31
C HIS A 140 19.82 1.58 -22.06
N ASP A 141 18.61 1.93 -22.45
CA ASP A 141 18.24 3.17 -23.13
C ASP A 141 16.79 3.57 -22.81
N SER A 142 16.33 4.69 -23.40
CA SER A 142 14.97 5.21 -23.19
C SER A 142 13.89 4.30 -23.75
N VAL A 143 14.18 3.47 -24.76
CA VAL A 143 13.19 2.57 -25.37
C VAL A 143 12.92 1.40 -24.43
N THR A 144 13.97 0.68 -24.06
CA THR A 144 13.87 -0.48 -23.16
C THR A 144 13.39 -0.09 -21.76
N TRP A 145 13.77 1.09 -21.27
CA TRP A 145 13.21 1.60 -20.02
C TRP A 145 11.70 1.94 -20.14
N THR A 146 11.27 2.51 -21.28
CA THR A 146 9.84 2.82 -21.48
C THR A 146 9.00 1.54 -21.53
N GLU A 147 9.52 0.47 -22.13
CA GLU A 147 8.87 -0.85 -22.13
C GLU A 147 8.78 -1.40 -20.70
N ARG A 148 9.88 -1.37 -19.95
CA ARG A 148 9.93 -1.78 -18.54
C ARG A 148 8.94 -0.99 -17.67
N LYS A 149 8.95 0.34 -17.81
CA LYS A 149 8.02 1.24 -17.11
C LYS A 149 6.55 0.90 -17.41
N LYS A 150 6.23 0.60 -18.66
CA LYS A 150 4.87 0.22 -19.07
C LYS A 150 4.45 -1.12 -18.47
N GLU A 151 5.35 -2.10 -18.48
CA GLU A 151 5.13 -3.41 -17.85
C GLU A 151 4.87 -3.26 -16.35
N LEU A 152 5.76 -2.55 -15.64
CA LEU A 152 5.62 -2.31 -14.20
C LEU A 152 4.32 -1.59 -13.87
N LYS A 153 4.00 -0.51 -14.59
CA LYS A 153 2.77 0.26 -14.36
C LYS A 153 1.53 -0.64 -14.52
N ALA A 154 1.44 -1.42 -15.59
CA ALA A 154 0.32 -2.31 -15.83
C ALA A 154 0.18 -3.38 -14.74
N CYS A 155 1.30 -4.01 -14.38
CA CYS A 155 1.31 -5.03 -13.33
C CYS A 155 0.93 -4.45 -11.95
N ILE A 156 1.41 -3.25 -11.61
CA ILE A 156 1.07 -2.61 -10.33
C ILE A 156 -0.41 -2.23 -10.27
N TRP A 157 -1.00 -1.75 -11.37
CA TRP A 157 -2.43 -1.51 -11.46
C TRP A 157 -3.24 -2.78 -11.19
N GLU A 158 -2.83 -3.91 -11.78
CA GLU A 158 -3.45 -5.22 -11.56
C GLU A 158 -3.22 -5.69 -10.11
N ALA A 159 -1.99 -5.61 -9.60
CA ALA A 159 -1.62 -6.04 -8.26
C ALA A 159 -2.36 -5.29 -7.14
N LEU A 160 -2.79 -4.07 -7.39
CA LEU A 160 -3.58 -3.26 -6.48
C LEU A 160 -5.09 -3.29 -6.77
N ASP A 161 -5.54 -4.17 -7.67
CA ASP A 161 -6.95 -4.28 -8.09
C ASP A 161 -7.55 -2.94 -8.58
N LEU A 162 -6.75 -2.10 -9.26
CA LEU A 162 -7.18 -0.77 -9.71
C LEU A 162 -7.85 -0.76 -11.09
N ASN A 163 -7.75 -1.83 -11.87
CA ASN A 163 -8.23 -1.88 -13.25
C ASN A 163 -9.76 -1.84 -13.40
N GLY A 164 -10.48 -2.17 -12.36
CA GLY A 164 -11.94 -2.22 -12.35
C GLY A 164 -12.62 -1.09 -11.59
N ILE A 165 -11.87 -0.03 -11.20
CA ILE A 165 -12.45 1.06 -10.40
C ILE A 165 -13.38 1.88 -11.28
N PRO A 166 -14.69 1.94 -10.93
CA PRO A 166 -15.65 2.79 -11.62
C PRO A 166 -15.44 4.27 -11.24
N ASP A 167 -16.29 5.14 -11.78
CA ASP A 167 -16.36 6.54 -11.36
C ASP A 167 -16.57 6.66 -9.84
N TRP A 168 -16.08 7.74 -9.26
CA TRP A 168 -16.25 8.00 -7.84
C TRP A 168 -17.73 8.01 -7.42
N PRO A 169 -18.06 7.61 -6.18
CA PRO A 169 -19.42 7.75 -5.66
C PRO A 169 -19.94 9.20 -5.80
N ASP A 170 -21.21 9.36 -6.11
CA ASP A 170 -21.88 10.67 -6.29
C ASP A 170 -22.04 11.46 -4.97
N GLY A 171 -21.37 11.03 -3.89
CA GLY A 171 -21.41 11.66 -2.57
C GLY A 171 -20.91 13.11 -2.63
N THR A 172 -21.70 14.03 -2.07
CA THR A 172 -21.28 15.44 -1.94
C THR A 172 -20.08 15.55 -0.97
N PRO A 173 -18.99 16.24 -1.33
CA PRO A 173 -17.89 16.51 -0.41
C PRO A 173 -18.38 17.18 0.87
N ILE A 174 -17.92 16.69 2.03
CA ILE A 174 -18.23 17.31 3.32
C ILE A 174 -17.10 18.28 3.62
N ILE A 175 -17.43 19.56 3.68
CA ILE A 175 -16.47 20.63 3.95
C ILE A 175 -16.84 21.28 5.27
N SER A 176 -15.86 21.40 6.17
CA SER A 176 -16.06 22.01 7.47
C SER A 176 -14.86 22.88 7.90
N GLY A 177 -15.06 23.68 8.92
CA GLY A 177 -13.98 24.37 9.61
C GLY A 177 -13.16 25.33 8.74
N SER A 178 -13.78 26.03 7.77
CA SER A 178 -13.06 27.03 6.96
C SER A 178 -12.45 28.12 7.85
N ARG A 179 -11.12 28.29 7.76
CA ARG A 179 -10.32 29.17 8.62
C ARG A 179 -9.36 30.01 7.80
N LYS A 180 -9.30 31.29 8.15
CA LYS A 180 -8.37 32.25 7.54
C LYS A 180 -7.11 32.36 8.36
N MET A 181 -5.97 32.08 7.73
CA MET A 181 -4.64 32.17 8.31
C MET A 181 -3.83 33.31 7.68
N ASN A 182 -2.60 33.51 8.14
CA ASN A 182 -1.71 34.51 7.56
C ASN A 182 -1.20 34.05 6.17
N GLY A 183 -1.79 34.60 5.11
CA GLY A 183 -1.41 34.31 3.71
C GLY A 183 -2.04 33.06 3.10
N TYR A 184 -2.85 32.30 3.83
CA TYR A 184 -3.56 31.11 3.34
C TYR A 184 -4.88 30.88 4.09
N ASN A 185 -5.69 29.96 3.60
CA ASN A 185 -6.90 29.48 4.28
C ASN A 185 -6.83 27.96 4.41
N ILE A 186 -7.53 27.38 5.39
CA ILE A 186 -7.63 25.93 5.57
C ILE A 186 -9.10 25.52 5.59
N GLU A 187 -9.42 24.40 4.97
CA GLU A 187 -10.71 23.72 5.06
C GLU A 187 -10.47 22.25 5.36
N ASN A 188 -11.30 21.66 6.22
CA ASN A 188 -11.32 20.22 6.41
C ASN A 188 -12.29 19.60 5.42
N VAL A 189 -11.90 18.50 4.79
CA VAL A 189 -12.65 17.87 3.71
C VAL A 189 -12.72 16.36 3.94
N ALA A 190 -13.93 15.81 3.87
CA ALA A 190 -14.14 14.38 3.76
C ALA A 190 -14.75 14.04 2.39
N LEU A 191 -14.20 13.01 1.75
CA LEU A 191 -14.61 12.55 0.42
C LEU A 191 -14.98 11.07 0.48
N GLU A 192 -16.07 10.71 -0.14
CA GLU A 192 -16.43 9.31 -0.34
C GLU A 192 -15.55 8.72 -1.45
N VAL A 193 -14.83 7.62 -1.13
CA VAL A 193 -13.88 6.93 -2.03
C VAL A 193 -14.51 5.69 -2.63
N LEU A 194 -15.21 4.93 -1.81
CA LEU A 194 -16.06 3.80 -2.18
C LEU A 194 -17.39 3.99 -1.47
N PRO A 195 -18.49 3.34 -1.88
CA PRO A 195 -19.77 3.49 -1.21
C PRO A 195 -19.67 3.29 0.32
N GLY A 196 -19.90 4.38 1.06
CA GLY A 196 -19.80 4.43 2.52
C GLY A 196 -18.38 4.44 3.10
N VAL A 197 -17.34 4.50 2.29
CA VAL A 197 -15.93 4.61 2.74
C VAL A 197 -15.44 6.02 2.52
N TYR A 198 -14.99 6.68 3.58
CA TYR A 198 -14.56 8.08 3.55
C TYR A 198 -13.06 8.23 3.77
N THR A 199 -12.46 9.16 3.05
CA THR A 199 -11.12 9.67 3.31
C THR A 199 -11.22 11.11 3.83
N PHE A 200 -10.30 11.48 4.73
CA PHE A 200 -10.34 12.75 5.46
C PHE A 200 -9.05 13.53 5.23
N GLY A 201 -9.15 14.85 5.10
CA GLY A 201 -7.99 15.69 4.90
C GLY A 201 -8.23 17.14 5.24
N SER A 202 -7.17 17.92 5.13
CA SER A 202 -7.21 19.40 5.22
C SER A 202 -6.63 19.99 3.94
N VAL A 203 -7.37 20.90 3.32
CA VAL A 203 -6.98 21.62 2.12
C VAL A 203 -6.52 23.02 2.50
N TYR A 204 -5.25 23.31 2.19
CA TYR A 204 -4.63 24.61 2.39
C TYR A 204 -4.66 25.38 1.07
N LYS A 205 -5.26 26.55 1.05
CA LYS A 205 -5.44 27.36 -0.17
C LYS A 205 -4.71 28.70 -0.01
N PRO A 206 -3.95 29.19 -0.99
CA PRO A 206 -3.35 30.52 -0.90
C PRO A 206 -4.42 31.59 -0.81
N SER A 207 -4.16 32.67 -0.07
CA SER A 207 -5.06 33.81 -0.02
C SER A 207 -5.06 34.55 -1.36
N GLY A 208 -6.24 34.99 -1.83
CA GLY A 208 -6.36 35.85 -2.99
C GLY A 208 -6.05 35.16 -4.33
N ILE A 209 -6.49 33.92 -4.52
CA ILE A 209 -6.35 33.22 -5.80
C ILE A 209 -7.11 33.98 -6.90
N THR A 210 -6.40 34.35 -7.97
CA THR A 210 -6.97 35.04 -9.13
C THR A 210 -6.77 34.28 -10.44
N GLU A 211 -5.95 33.23 -10.43
CA GLU A 211 -5.61 32.38 -11.57
C GLU A 211 -5.47 30.93 -11.16
N LYS A 212 -5.26 30.03 -12.13
CA LYS A 212 -4.99 28.63 -11.82
C LYS A 212 -3.63 28.45 -11.16
N VAL A 213 -3.61 27.76 -10.03
CA VAL A 213 -2.43 27.55 -9.19
C VAL A 213 -2.02 26.09 -9.13
N PRO A 214 -0.74 25.80 -8.80
CA PRO A 214 -0.28 24.42 -8.62
C PRO A 214 -1.06 23.67 -7.53
N VAL A 215 -1.12 22.35 -7.67
CA VAL A 215 -1.65 21.43 -6.65
C VAL A 215 -0.49 20.62 -6.06
N ILE A 216 -0.47 20.49 -4.74
CA ILE A 216 0.55 19.68 -4.04
C ILE A 216 -0.15 18.68 -3.12
N LEU A 217 0.06 17.41 -3.38
CA LEU A 217 -0.38 16.31 -2.53
C LEU A 217 0.68 16.09 -1.43
N CYS A 218 0.27 16.16 -0.19
CA CYS A 218 1.11 15.96 0.98
C CYS A 218 0.56 14.81 1.84
N PRO A 219 0.71 13.55 1.42
CA PRO A 219 0.42 12.42 2.29
C PRO A 219 1.30 12.46 3.53
N ASN A 220 0.83 11.90 4.66
CA ASN A 220 1.67 11.76 5.84
C ASN A 220 2.31 10.38 5.92
N GLY A 221 3.47 10.30 6.59
CA GLY A 221 4.12 9.05 6.94
C GLY A 221 3.60 8.48 8.26
N HIS A 222 4.20 7.37 8.72
CA HIS A 222 3.78 6.63 9.93
C HIS A 222 4.21 7.32 11.24
N TRP A 223 4.04 8.63 11.33
CA TRP A 223 4.21 9.33 12.61
C TRP A 223 2.90 9.27 13.41
N LYS A 224 3.04 9.06 14.73
CA LYS A 224 1.90 8.87 15.62
C LYS A 224 0.81 9.95 15.47
N GLU A 225 1.24 11.19 15.31
CA GLU A 225 0.34 12.34 15.18
C GLU A 225 -0.28 12.47 13.78
N GLY A 226 0.15 11.67 12.80
CA GLY A 226 -0.37 11.74 11.43
C GLY A 226 -0.26 13.12 10.81
N ARG A 227 -1.31 13.58 10.11
CA ARG A 227 -1.36 14.90 9.46
C ARG A 227 -1.42 16.08 10.44
N TYR A 228 -1.68 15.81 11.72
CA TYR A 228 -1.77 16.84 12.78
C TYR A 228 -0.38 17.26 13.31
N ARG A 229 0.67 16.54 12.94
CA ARG A 229 2.05 16.81 13.34
C ARG A 229 2.49 18.22 12.90
N ALA A 230 3.12 18.99 13.80
CA ALA A 230 3.54 20.36 13.54
C ALA A 230 4.40 20.50 12.26
N ASN A 231 5.43 19.67 12.09
CA ASN A 231 6.29 19.69 10.90
C ASN A 231 5.51 19.47 9.59
N HIS A 232 4.44 18.70 9.63
CA HIS A 232 3.59 18.45 8.49
C HIS A 232 2.70 19.65 8.16
N GLN A 233 2.06 20.23 9.18
CA GLN A 233 1.25 21.45 9.06
C GLN A 233 2.09 22.62 8.54
N ILE A 234 3.29 22.85 9.08
CA ILE A 234 4.22 23.88 8.62
C ILE A 234 4.50 23.72 7.12
N ARG A 235 4.88 22.51 6.68
CA ARG A 235 5.15 22.25 5.26
C ARG A 235 3.95 22.60 4.38
N CYS A 236 2.77 22.13 4.71
CA CYS A 236 1.54 22.40 3.96
C CYS A 236 1.21 23.90 3.91
N ALA A 237 1.31 24.59 5.03
CA ALA A 237 1.05 26.02 5.13
C ALA A 237 2.04 26.86 4.31
N MET A 238 3.34 26.56 4.40
CA MET A 238 4.38 27.25 3.63
C MET A 238 4.20 27.08 2.13
N LEU A 239 3.89 25.86 1.67
CA LEU A 239 3.60 25.60 0.26
C LEU A 239 2.34 26.36 -0.21
N ALA A 240 1.32 26.45 0.64
CA ALA A 240 0.15 27.26 0.34
C ALA A 240 0.45 28.76 0.31
N LYS A 241 1.25 29.28 1.24
CA LYS A 241 1.74 30.69 1.19
C LYS A 241 2.52 30.98 -0.08
N MET A 242 3.31 30.01 -0.60
CA MET A 242 4.02 30.15 -1.87
C MET A 242 3.06 30.20 -3.07
N GLY A 243 1.81 29.82 -2.93
CA GLY A 243 0.80 29.94 -3.97
C GLY A 243 0.24 28.64 -4.51
N ALA A 244 0.38 27.50 -3.83
CA ALA A 244 -0.22 26.22 -4.24
C ALA A 244 -1.50 25.93 -3.44
N ILE A 245 -2.41 25.16 -4.03
CA ILE A 245 -3.42 24.41 -3.30
C ILE A 245 -2.75 23.14 -2.80
N VAL A 246 -2.76 22.93 -1.49
CA VAL A 246 -2.08 21.81 -0.84
C VAL A 246 -3.10 20.97 -0.10
N VAL A 247 -3.07 19.65 -0.28
CA VAL A 247 -3.89 18.75 0.51
C VAL A 247 -3.03 17.82 1.36
N SER A 248 -3.35 17.76 2.63
CA SER A 248 -2.87 16.77 3.59
C SER A 248 -4.03 15.87 3.97
N TYR A 249 -3.85 14.55 3.90
CA TYR A 249 -4.91 13.58 4.15
C TYR A 249 -4.42 12.41 5.00
N ASP A 250 -5.36 11.78 5.70
CA ASP A 250 -5.06 10.66 6.59
C ASP A 250 -4.64 9.43 5.81
N LEU A 251 -3.72 8.66 6.40
CA LEU A 251 -3.48 7.30 5.98
C LEU A 251 -4.75 6.45 6.24
N PHE A 252 -4.95 5.41 5.45
CA PHE A 252 -6.01 4.45 5.70
C PHE A 252 -5.87 3.85 7.11
N ALA A 253 -6.96 3.77 7.85
CA ALA A 253 -7.00 3.32 9.25
C ALA A 253 -6.06 4.13 10.20
N TRP A 254 -5.93 5.43 9.95
CA TRP A 254 -5.17 6.39 10.75
C TRP A 254 -5.93 7.72 10.85
N GLY A 255 -5.69 8.55 11.88
CA GLY A 255 -6.41 9.81 12.04
C GLY A 255 -7.93 9.63 12.10
N GLU A 256 -8.71 10.44 11.35
CA GLU A 256 -10.18 10.30 11.29
C GLU A 256 -10.64 9.02 10.58
N SER A 257 -9.82 8.39 9.76
CA SER A 257 -10.13 7.09 9.16
C SER A 257 -10.35 6.00 10.23
N MET A 258 -9.78 6.16 11.43
CA MET A 258 -10.03 5.28 12.57
C MET A 258 -11.47 5.35 13.12
N LEU A 259 -12.27 6.30 12.70
CA LEU A 259 -13.70 6.31 13.01
C LEU A 259 -14.48 5.23 12.25
N GLN A 260 -13.93 4.71 11.16
CA GLN A 260 -14.50 3.61 10.36
C GLN A 260 -13.73 2.30 10.52
N PHE A 261 -12.42 2.34 10.75
CA PHE A 261 -11.50 1.19 10.71
C PHE A 261 -10.63 1.15 11.95
N GLU A 262 -10.22 -0.05 12.36
CA GLU A 262 -9.26 -0.22 13.46
C GLU A 262 -7.82 0.04 12.96
N TYR A 263 -6.94 0.43 13.86
CA TYR A 263 -5.52 0.68 13.53
C TYR A 263 -4.85 -0.54 12.86
N GLU A 264 -5.22 -1.75 13.28
CA GLU A 264 -4.71 -3.00 12.75
C GLU A 264 -5.08 -3.23 11.28
N ASP A 265 -6.15 -2.61 10.80
CA ASP A 265 -6.58 -2.70 9.39
C ASP A 265 -5.58 -2.02 8.45
N HIS A 266 -4.77 -1.09 8.99
CA HIS A 266 -3.65 -0.48 8.26
C HIS A 266 -2.60 -1.50 7.80
N HIS A 267 -2.51 -2.64 8.46
CA HIS A 267 -1.56 -3.73 8.17
C HIS A 267 -2.19 -4.86 7.32
N ARG A 268 -3.35 -4.63 6.71
CA ARG A 268 -4.06 -5.62 5.92
C ARG A 268 -3.90 -5.38 4.40
N SER A 269 -4.29 -6.38 3.62
CA SER A 269 -4.03 -6.44 2.17
C SER A 269 -4.53 -5.24 1.34
N LEU A 270 -5.66 -4.64 1.70
CA LEU A 270 -6.20 -3.49 0.97
C LEU A 270 -5.58 -2.14 1.38
N ALA A 271 -4.69 -2.09 2.37
CA ALA A 271 -4.19 -0.81 2.86
C ALA A 271 -3.48 0.01 1.77
N MET A 272 -2.61 -0.59 0.97
CA MET A 272 -1.92 0.11 -0.12
C MET A 272 -2.89 0.58 -1.20
N THR A 273 -3.86 -0.24 -1.59
CA THR A 273 -4.91 0.11 -2.56
C THR A 273 -5.73 1.30 -2.06
N MET A 274 -6.18 1.27 -0.80
CA MET A 274 -6.92 2.39 -0.21
C MET A 274 -6.10 3.68 -0.15
N GLN A 275 -4.79 3.61 0.12
CA GLN A 275 -3.90 4.77 0.06
C GLN A 275 -3.84 5.39 -1.34
N VAL A 276 -3.75 4.56 -2.38
CA VAL A 276 -3.76 5.02 -3.77
C VAL A 276 -5.11 5.66 -4.11
N LEU A 277 -6.22 5.02 -3.77
CA LEU A 277 -7.56 5.53 -4.01
C LEU A 277 -7.83 6.86 -3.31
N ASN A 278 -7.44 6.97 -2.04
CA ASN A 278 -7.56 8.22 -1.27
C ASN A 278 -6.83 9.36 -1.97
N THR A 279 -5.63 9.10 -2.48
CA THR A 279 -4.84 10.10 -3.21
C THR A 279 -5.50 10.52 -4.51
N PHE A 280 -5.95 9.55 -5.32
CA PHE A 280 -6.64 9.85 -6.59
C PHE A 280 -7.93 10.62 -6.36
N ARG A 281 -8.70 10.24 -5.34
CA ARG A 281 -9.95 10.93 -4.98
C ARG A 281 -9.72 12.38 -4.59
N PHE A 282 -8.71 12.67 -3.75
CA PHE A 282 -8.35 14.04 -3.43
C PHE A 282 -7.83 14.82 -4.63
N LEU A 283 -7.01 14.21 -5.48
CA LEU A 283 -6.51 14.85 -6.69
C LEU A 283 -7.67 15.24 -7.62
N ASP A 284 -8.57 14.31 -7.91
CA ASP A 284 -9.73 14.54 -8.79
C ASP A 284 -10.63 15.63 -8.20
N TYR A 285 -10.94 15.55 -6.90
CA TYR A 285 -11.71 16.59 -6.21
C TYR A 285 -11.10 18.00 -6.39
N LEU A 286 -9.79 18.13 -6.19
CA LEU A 286 -9.12 19.42 -6.34
C LEU A 286 -9.10 19.91 -7.79
N LEU A 287 -8.93 19.02 -8.75
CA LEU A 287 -8.94 19.37 -10.19
C LEU A 287 -10.32 19.75 -10.72
N GLU A 288 -11.39 19.32 -10.06
CA GLU A 288 -12.77 19.59 -10.44
C GLU A 288 -13.34 20.82 -9.73
N ASN A 289 -12.98 21.02 -8.46
CA ASN A 289 -13.66 22.00 -7.61
C ASN A 289 -12.83 23.24 -7.27
N GLU A 290 -11.52 23.23 -7.58
CA GLU A 290 -10.61 24.32 -7.26
C GLU A 290 -9.97 24.91 -8.52
N PRO A 291 -9.46 26.14 -8.48
CA PRO A 291 -8.72 26.74 -9.60
C PRO A 291 -7.34 26.12 -9.78
N ALA A 292 -7.30 24.81 -10.02
CA ALA A 292 -6.11 24.00 -10.13
C ALA A 292 -5.50 24.04 -11.54
N ASP A 293 -4.17 24.15 -11.60
CA ASP A 293 -3.42 23.97 -12.85
C ASP A 293 -3.07 22.50 -13.06
N ARG A 294 -3.73 21.87 -14.01
CA ARG A 294 -3.57 20.44 -14.33
C ARG A 294 -2.16 20.07 -14.81
N ASN A 295 -1.31 21.03 -15.15
CA ASN A 295 0.05 20.81 -15.60
C ASN A 295 1.11 21.00 -14.49
N ARG A 296 0.69 21.48 -13.30
CA ARG A 296 1.56 21.76 -12.17
C ARG A 296 1.08 21.03 -10.93
N ILE A 297 1.22 19.71 -10.92
CA ILE A 297 0.81 18.83 -9.83
C ILE A 297 2.05 18.17 -9.23
N ALA A 298 2.25 18.31 -7.93
CA ALA A 298 3.34 17.67 -7.20
C ALA A 298 2.85 16.73 -6.12
N ILE A 299 3.69 15.77 -5.74
CA ILE A 299 3.54 14.98 -4.53
C ILE A 299 4.79 15.07 -3.67
N VAL A 300 4.62 15.30 -2.36
CA VAL A 300 5.70 15.51 -1.40
C VAL A 300 5.44 14.68 -0.16
N GLY A 301 6.25 13.66 0.08
CA GLY A 301 6.05 12.76 1.21
C GLY A 301 7.35 12.29 1.84
N GLY A 302 7.34 12.05 3.16
CA GLY A 302 8.47 11.49 3.89
C GLY A 302 8.14 10.17 4.54
N SER A 303 9.13 9.25 4.66
CA SER A 303 8.91 7.90 5.21
C SER A 303 7.88 7.13 4.38
N GLY A 304 6.88 6.52 4.98
CA GLY A 304 5.79 5.84 4.24
C GLY A 304 5.11 6.73 3.19
N ALA A 305 5.00 8.04 3.44
CA ALA A 305 4.56 8.98 2.42
C ALA A 305 5.60 9.18 1.29
N GLY A 306 6.86 8.90 1.54
CA GLY A 306 7.91 8.86 0.51
C GLY A 306 7.73 7.68 -0.44
N SER A 307 7.46 6.48 0.10
CA SER A 307 7.06 5.31 -0.70
C SER A 307 5.84 5.63 -1.54
N HIS A 308 4.86 6.25 -0.91
CA HIS A 308 3.61 6.62 -1.56
C HIS A 308 3.83 7.68 -2.65
N ALA A 309 4.75 8.65 -2.43
CA ALA A 309 5.12 9.62 -3.45
C ALA A 309 5.76 8.95 -4.68
N MET A 310 6.63 7.95 -4.50
CA MET A 310 7.18 7.16 -5.59
C MET A 310 6.08 6.39 -6.33
N LEU A 311 5.24 5.66 -5.60
CA LEU A 311 4.17 4.84 -6.16
C LEU A 311 3.15 5.66 -6.95
N ILE A 312 2.62 6.74 -6.39
CA ILE A 312 1.64 7.60 -7.06
C ILE A 312 2.25 8.25 -8.31
N THR A 313 3.52 8.69 -8.23
CA THR A 313 4.21 9.24 -9.40
C THR A 313 4.40 8.20 -10.51
N ALA A 314 4.61 6.93 -10.15
CA ALA A 314 4.70 5.84 -11.10
C ALA A 314 3.34 5.51 -11.75
N LEU A 315 2.26 5.62 -11.00
CA LEU A 315 0.91 5.23 -11.44
C LEU A 315 0.16 6.34 -12.17
N ASP A 316 0.37 7.61 -11.81
CA ASP A 316 -0.40 8.74 -12.33
C ASP A 316 0.51 9.74 -13.10
N ASP A 317 0.32 9.78 -14.41
CA ASP A 317 1.11 10.66 -15.29
C ASP A 317 0.75 12.14 -15.12
N ARG A 318 -0.32 12.49 -14.40
CA ARG A 318 -0.67 13.87 -14.05
C ARG A 318 0.31 14.48 -13.05
N ILE A 319 0.98 13.66 -12.24
CA ILE A 319 2.02 14.14 -11.31
C ILE A 319 3.20 14.67 -12.12
N SER A 320 3.42 15.96 -12.07
CA SER A 320 4.47 16.65 -12.82
C SER A 320 5.77 16.81 -12.03
N LEU A 321 5.77 16.58 -10.70
CA LEU A 321 6.92 16.70 -9.82
C LEU A 321 6.79 15.76 -8.61
N SER A 322 7.88 15.07 -8.23
CA SER A 322 7.91 14.14 -7.10
C SER A 322 9.00 14.50 -6.09
N VAL A 323 8.65 14.43 -4.79
CA VAL A 323 9.62 14.61 -3.70
C VAL A 323 9.46 13.46 -2.69
N PRO A 324 10.08 12.29 -2.96
CA PRO A 324 10.21 11.24 -1.95
C PRO A 324 11.33 11.60 -0.98
N ALA A 325 10.99 11.76 0.30
CA ALA A 325 11.96 12.06 1.35
C ALA A 325 12.14 10.88 2.30
N VAL A 326 13.39 10.60 2.65
CA VAL A 326 13.84 9.60 3.63
C VAL A 326 13.19 8.23 3.46
N MET A 327 13.12 7.75 2.21
CA MET A 327 12.49 6.48 1.90
C MET A 327 13.13 5.69 0.74
N LEU A 328 13.81 6.33 -0.20
CA LEU A 328 14.48 5.59 -1.27
C LEU A 328 15.55 4.66 -0.67
N SER A 329 15.40 3.37 -0.89
CA SER A 329 16.35 2.35 -0.46
C SER A 329 16.21 1.09 -1.29
N CYS A 330 17.32 0.44 -1.62
CA CYS A 330 17.34 -0.83 -2.33
C CYS A 330 17.03 -2.03 -1.42
N TYR A 331 17.13 -1.88 -0.09
CA TYR A 331 17.03 -2.97 0.87
C TYR A 331 15.96 -2.77 1.96
N MET A 332 15.31 -1.62 2.00
CA MET A 332 14.18 -1.32 2.88
C MET A 332 13.04 -0.74 2.06
N TYR A 333 11.96 -1.51 1.91
CA TYR A 333 10.81 -1.09 1.09
C TYR A 333 9.71 -0.41 1.90
N GLY A 334 9.82 -0.43 3.22
CA GLY A 334 8.87 0.13 4.15
C GLY A 334 8.64 -0.76 5.36
N GLY A 335 7.86 -0.28 6.32
CA GLY A 335 7.61 -0.95 7.60
C GLY A 335 6.26 -1.65 7.70
N CYS A 336 5.36 -1.45 6.74
CA CYS A 336 4.04 -2.07 6.76
C CYS A 336 3.49 -2.34 5.34
N PRO A 337 2.45 -3.17 5.21
CA PRO A 337 1.85 -3.51 3.90
C PRO A 337 1.31 -2.32 3.11
N CYS A 338 1.03 -1.20 3.75
CA CYS A 338 0.53 0.00 3.07
C CYS A 338 1.59 0.69 2.19
N GLU A 339 2.85 0.39 2.39
CA GLU A 339 3.99 1.04 1.71
C GLU A 339 4.99 0.06 1.13
N SER A 340 5.00 -1.18 1.63
CA SER A 340 6.02 -2.16 1.28
C SER A 340 5.43 -3.44 0.77
N GLY A 341 6.02 -3.96 -0.23
CA GLY A 341 5.94 -5.36 -0.47
C GLY A 341 5.09 -5.85 -1.57
N MET A 342 4.69 -7.00 -1.31
CA MET A 342 3.90 -7.87 -2.13
C MET A 342 2.47 -7.35 -2.24
N PRO A 343 1.85 -7.34 -3.39
CA PRO A 343 2.35 -7.92 -4.65
C PRO A 343 3.12 -6.94 -5.54
N VAL A 344 3.23 -5.65 -5.18
CA VAL A 344 3.82 -4.60 -6.03
C VAL A 344 5.27 -4.91 -6.40
N HIS A 345 6.08 -5.31 -5.42
CA HIS A 345 7.50 -5.63 -5.64
C HIS A 345 7.74 -6.97 -6.37
N LEU A 346 6.69 -7.76 -6.65
CA LEU A 346 6.75 -8.93 -7.54
C LEU A 346 6.50 -8.58 -9.01
N CYS A 347 6.05 -7.37 -9.32
CA CYS A 347 5.75 -6.95 -10.68
C CYS A 347 6.98 -7.03 -11.58
N GLY A 348 6.77 -7.43 -12.82
CA GLY A 348 7.83 -7.52 -13.82
C GLY A 348 8.94 -8.52 -13.49
N ASN A 349 8.63 -9.61 -12.80
CA ASN A 349 9.58 -10.58 -12.24
C ASN A 349 10.53 -10.00 -11.17
N GLY A 350 10.06 -9.04 -10.43
CA GLY A 350 10.77 -8.29 -9.39
C GLY A 350 10.93 -6.83 -9.76
N THR A 351 10.76 -5.96 -8.77
CA THR A 351 11.06 -4.52 -8.85
C THR A 351 11.41 -4.01 -7.47
N ASN A 352 11.98 -2.82 -7.39
CA ASN A 352 12.36 -2.20 -6.14
C ASN A 352 12.06 -0.69 -6.10
N ASN A 353 12.32 -0.07 -4.97
CA ASN A 353 12.06 1.37 -4.81
C ASN A 353 12.88 2.25 -5.76
N ILE A 354 14.03 1.77 -6.25
CA ILE A 354 14.83 2.51 -7.25
C ILE A 354 14.07 2.61 -8.57
N GLU A 355 13.56 1.48 -9.09
CA GLU A 355 12.75 1.49 -10.31
C GLU A 355 11.47 2.31 -10.13
N LEU A 356 10.74 2.11 -9.01
CA LEU A 356 9.52 2.88 -8.71
C LEU A 356 9.80 4.39 -8.67
N SER A 357 10.88 4.81 -8.02
CA SER A 357 11.31 6.21 -8.00
C SER A 357 11.66 6.71 -9.41
N ALA A 358 12.45 5.93 -10.16
CA ALA A 358 12.89 6.29 -11.50
C ALA A 358 11.77 6.33 -12.55
N MET A 359 10.59 5.73 -12.26
CA MET A 359 9.40 5.89 -13.11
C MET A 359 8.93 7.36 -13.20
N ALA A 360 9.41 8.24 -12.33
CA ALA A 360 9.22 9.68 -12.45
C ALA A 360 9.88 10.26 -13.72
N ALA A 361 10.98 9.67 -14.20
CA ALA A 361 11.73 10.19 -15.34
C ALA A 361 10.85 10.36 -16.60
N PRO A 362 11.00 11.47 -17.34
CA PRO A 362 11.97 12.57 -17.18
C PRO A 362 11.45 13.77 -16.36
N ARG A 363 10.39 13.61 -15.56
CA ARG A 363 9.77 14.68 -14.72
C ARG A 363 10.72 15.08 -13.57
N PRO A 364 10.69 16.33 -13.09
CA PRO A 364 11.49 16.75 -11.93
C PRO A 364 11.26 15.88 -10.69
N GLN A 365 12.36 15.46 -10.06
CA GLN A 365 12.34 14.68 -8.83
C GLN A 365 13.44 15.14 -7.89
N LEU A 366 13.06 15.40 -6.62
CA LEU A 366 14.02 15.65 -5.53
C LEU A 366 13.94 14.48 -4.54
N ILE A 367 15.04 13.76 -4.40
CA ILE A 367 15.21 12.68 -3.43
C ILE A 367 15.91 13.26 -2.21
N ILE A 368 15.29 13.20 -1.05
CA ILE A 368 15.91 13.55 0.24
C ILE A 368 16.36 12.28 0.93
N SER A 369 17.60 12.28 1.44
CA SER A 369 18.18 11.13 2.14
C SER A 369 18.96 11.55 3.39
N ASP A 370 19.11 10.63 4.34
CA ASP A 370 19.79 10.84 5.62
C ASP A 370 20.92 9.84 5.83
N GLY A 371 21.97 10.28 6.55
CA GLY A 371 23.10 9.39 6.87
C GLY A 371 22.80 8.40 8.01
N ASN A 372 21.82 8.69 8.86
CA ASN A 372 21.52 7.88 10.03
C ASN A 372 20.18 7.13 9.91
N ASP A 373 19.80 6.74 8.68
CA ASP A 373 18.67 5.84 8.44
C ASP A 373 18.96 4.90 7.24
N TRP A 374 17.96 4.18 6.76
CA TRP A 374 18.09 3.25 5.62
C TRP A 374 18.29 3.93 4.27
N THR A 375 18.32 5.27 4.22
CA THR A 375 18.62 6.01 2.99
C THR A 375 20.09 6.47 2.94
N SER A 376 20.92 5.98 3.82
CA SER A 376 22.33 6.35 3.93
C SER A 376 23.17 6.03 2.70
N TYR A 377 22.78 5.03 1.91
CA TYR A 377 23.49 4.66 0.69
C TYR A 377 22.98 5.37 -0.58
N VAL A 378 21.96 6.23 -0.45
CA VAL A 378 21.36 6.92 -1.62
C VAL A 378 22.39 7.68 -2.43
N PRO A 379 23.30 8.49 -1.86
CA PRO A 379 24.26 9.26 -2.66
C PRO A 379 25.21 8.39 -3.50
N GLU A 380 25.68 7.28 -2.92
CA GLU A 380 26.71 6.45 -3.52
C GLU A 380 26.16 5.32 -4.39
N PHE A 381 24.93 4.87 -4.14
CA PHE A 381 24.40 3.69 -4.83
C PHE A 381 23.04 3.92 -5.49
N GLU A 382 21.97 4.22 -4.74
CA GLU A 382 20.62 4.25 -5.30
C GLU A 382 20.43 5.43 -6.27
N PHE A 383 20.89 6.62 -5.90
CA PHE A 383 20.73 7.82 -6.74
C PHE A 383 21.49 7.74 -8.07
N PRO A 384 22.71 7.23 -8.15
CA PRO A 384 23.39 6.98 -9.44
C PRO A 384 22.57 6.09 -10.40
N LEU A 385 21.85 5.08 -9.89
CA LEU A 385 20.98 4.24 -10.71
C LEU A 385 19.75 5.01 -11.21
N VAL A 386 19.15 5.86 -10.38
CA VAL A 386 18.07 6.75 -10.80
C VAL A 386 18.61 7.73 -11.87
N GLN A 387 19.74 8.39 -11.65
CA GLN A 387 20.34 9.33 -12.61
C GLN A 387 20.68 8.68 -13.95
N ARG A 388 21.12 7.42 -13.94
CA ARG A 388 21.34 6.65 -15.17
C ARG A 388 20.07 6.59 -16.02
N ILE A 389 18.90 6.36 -15.41
CA ILE A 389 17.62 6.34 -16.12
C ILE A 389 17.29 7.74 -16.68
N TYR A 390 17.47 8.79 -15.89
CA TYR A 390 17.28 10.15 -16.37
C TYR A 390 18.23 10.51 -17.53
N SER A 391 19.43 9.94 -17.54
CA SER A 391 20.39 10.13 -18.65
C SER A 391 19.89 9.59 -19.99
N PHE A 392 19.05 8.55 -19.99
CA PHE A 392 18.41 8.01 -21.20
C PHE A 392 17.53 9.04 -21.93
N TYR A 393 17.06 10.04 -21.19
CA TYR A 393 16.25 11.16 -21.71
C TYR A 393 17.07 12.45 -21.91
N GLY A 394 18.37 12.44 -21.60
CA GLY A 394 19.20 13.64 -21.57
C GLY A 394 18.73 14.66 -20.52
N LYS A 395 18.19 14.19 -19.38
CA LYS A 395 17.54 14.99 -18.34
C LYS A 395 18.07 14.69 -16.93
N THR A 396 19.37 14.43 -16.81
CA THR A 396 20.01 14.17 -15.51
C THR A 396 19.83 15.32 -14.51
N ASP A 397 19.71 16.55 -15.01
CA ASP A 397 19.45 17.77 -14.23
C ASP A 397 18.03 17.85 -13.62
N MET A 398 17.14 16.93 -14.03
CA MET A 398 15.79 16.85 -13.48
C MET A 398 15.68 15.93 -12.25
N ALA A 399 16.70 15.12 -11.96
CA ALA A 399 16.80 14.35 -10.72
C ALA A 399 17.87 14.97 -9.83
N GLU A 400 17.48 15.37 -8.62
CA GLU A 400 18.37 15.92 -7.61
C GLU A 400 18.33 15.05 -6.35
N ASN A 401 19.46 14.86 -5.67
CA ASN A 401 19.54 14.29 -4.33
C ASN A 401 20.13 15.31 -3.37
N ILE A 402 19.46 15.52 -2.25
CA ILE A 402 20.01 16.29 -1.12
C ILE A 402 20.12 15.33 0.06
N HIS A 403 21.36 15.12 0.51
CA HIS A 403 21.72 14.19 1.55
C HIS A 403 22.12 14.92 2.84
N PHE A 404 21.54 14.53 3.96
CA PHE A 404 21.83 15.06 5.29
C PHE A 404 22.62 14.02 6.09
N ALA A 405 23.94 13.99 5.91
CA ALA A 405 24.83 12.94 6.40
C ALA A 405 24.79 12.74 7.93
N GLU A 406 24.57 13.81 8.69
CA GLU A 406 24.55 13.80 10.16
C GLU A 406 23.13 13.72 10.74
N GLU A 407 22.10 13.74 9.91
CA GLU A 407 20.72 13.71 10.34
C GLU A 407 20.13 12.29 10.31
N GLY A 408 19.05 12.10 11.07
CA GLY A 408 18.30 10.87 11.12
C GLY A 408 16.90 11.01 10.54
N HIS A 409 16.14 9.92 10.67
CA HIS A 409 14.85 9.73 10.01
C HIS A 409 13.77 10.72 10.46
N ASP A 410 13.66 11.84 9.77
CA ASP A 410 12.60 12.82 9.94
C ASP A 410 12.27 13.58 8.65
N PHE A 411 11.30 14.49 8.72
CA PHE A 411 11.07 15.51 7.69
C PHE A 411 11.03 16.88 8.41
N GLY A 412 12.16 17.21 9.03
CA GLY A 412 12.37 18.38 9.86
C GLY A 412 12.65 19.67 9.08
N TYR A 413 13.19 20.66 9.79
CA TYR A 413 13.44 21.99 9.25
C TYR A 413 14.42 21.98 8.06
N SER A 414 15.57 21.33 8.20
CA SER A 414 16.62 21.25 7.15
C SER A 414 16.07 20.73 5.82
N LYS A 415 15.29 19.65 5.91
CA LYS A 415 14.68 19.02 4.74
C LYS A 415 13.61 19.89 4.10
N ARG A 416 12.80 20.60 4.89
CA ARG A 416 11.83 21.58 4.36
C ARG A 416 12.54 22.73 3.64
N MET A 417 13.68 23.24 4.19
CA MET A 417 14.49 24.28 3.54
C MET A 417 15.05 23.84 2.19
N ALA A 418 15.32 22.55 2.00
CA ALA A 418 15.73 21.98 0.73
C ALA A 418 14.57 21.86 -0.27
N VAL A 419 13.38 21.51 0.22
CA VAL A 419 12.20 21.24 -0.61
C VAL A 419 11.59 22.51 -1.21
N TYR A 420 11.46 23.59 -0.45
CA TYR A 420 10.79 24.81 -0.91
C TYR A 420 11.42 25.44 -2.16
N PRO A 421 12.75 25.60 -2.27
CA PRO A 421 13.37 26.15 -3.49
C PRO A 421 13.17 25.25 -4.72
N PHE A 422 13.26 23.91 -4.54
CA PHE A 422 13.07 22.96 -5.62
C PHE A 422 11.64 23.02 -6.18
N ILE A 423 10.65 23.02 -5.31
CA ILE A 423 9.24 23.13 -5.71
C ILE A 423 8.97 24.48 -6.37
N ALA A 424 9.46 25.58 -5.77
CA ALA A 424 9.29 26.92 -6.32
C ALA A 424 9.83 27.03 -7.75
N LYS A 425 11.03 26.49 -7.99
CA LYS A 425 11.69 26.46 -9.30
C LYS A 425 10.86 25.72 -10.34
N HIS A 426 10.45 24.49 -10.04
CA HIS A 426 9.83 23.61 -11.02
C HIS A 426 8.33 23.85 -11.22
N LEU A 427 7.61 24.28 -10.18
CA LEU A 427 6.18 24.67 -10.29
C LEU A 427 5.98 26.16 -10.55
N LYS A 428 7.07 26.93 -10.72
CA LYS A 428 7.04 28.39 -10.99
C LYS A 428 6.24 29.14 -9.90
N MET A 429 6.55 28.86 -8.65
CA MET A 429 5.94 29.50 -7.48
C MET A 429 6.83 30.62 -6.94
N ASP A 430 6.22 31.59 -6.27
CA ASP A 430 6.96 32.73 -5.70
C ASP A 430 7.47 32.42 -4.29
N ILE A 431 8.74 32.00 -4.21
CA ILE A 431 9.42 31.71 -2.94
C ILE A 431 9.58 32.96 -2.05
N ASN A 432 9.51 34.19 -2.60
CA ASN A 432 9.68 35.39 -1.81
C ASN A 432 8.50 35.62 -0.86
N ARG A 433 7.35 35.02 -1.14
CA ARG A 433 6.16 35.09 -0.27
C ARG A 433 6.35 34.42 1.10
N ILE A 434 7.41 33.60 1.25
CA ILE A 434 7.74 32.89 2.49
C ILE A 434 9.08 33.35 3.08
N LYS A 435 9.63 34.46 2.59
CA LYS A 435 10.88 35.03 3.11
C LYS A 435 10.61 36.20 4.04
N ASN A 436 11.43 36.34 5.08
CA ASN A 436 11.47 37.50 5.94
C ASN A 436 12.22 38.68 5.27
N ASN A 437 12.31 39.80 5.99
CA ASN A 437 12.96 41.01 5.48
C ASN A 437 14.48 40.83 5.19
N ASP A 438 15.12 39.84 5.80
CA ASP A 438 16.53 39.51 5.57
C ASP A 438 16.73 38.57 4.37
N GLY A 439 15.63 38.14 3.73
CA GLY A 439 15.65 37.26 2.56
C GLY A 439 15.71 35.77 2.90
N ASN A 440 15.63 35.40 4.17
CA ASN A 440 15.62 34.01 4.64
C ASN A 440 14.20 33.45 4.65
N ILE A 441 14.05 32.14 4.33
CA ILE A 441 12.77 31.44 4.50
C ILE A 441 12.42 31.45 5.98
N ASP A 442 11.18 31.85 6.28
CA ASP A 442 10.69 32.04 7.65
C ASP A 442 9.36 31.30 7.88
N GLU A 443 9.40 30.32 8.79
CA GLU A 443 8.26 29.51 9.19
C GLU A 443 7.62 30.00 10.49
N SER A 444 8.13 31.08 11.12
CA SER A 444 7.79 31.48 12.49
C SER A 444 6.35 31.98 12.65
N ASP A 445 5.71 32.40 11.58
CA ASP A 445 4.33 32.93 11.59
C ASP A 445 3.26 31.84 11.31
N ILE A 446 3.68 30.57 11.18
CA ILE A 446 2.73 29.49 10.93
C ILE A 446 2.03 29.09 12.23
N THR A 447 0.72 29.12 12.21
CA THR A 447 -0.12 28.64 13.31
C THR A 447 -0.26 27.11 13.23
N ILE A 448 0.10 26.43 14.32
CA ILE A 448 -0.13 24.99 14.46
C ILE A 448 -1.48 24.80 15.15
N GLU A 449 -2.36 24.07 14.48
CA GLU A 449 -3.70 23.76 14.98
C GLU A 449 -3.72 22.46 15.76
N ASP A 450 -4.64 22.36 16.70
CA ASP A 450 -4.93 21.12 17.40
C ASP A 450 -5.77 20.16 16.53
N ILE A 451 -5.80 18.88 16.93
CA ILE A 451 -6.49 17.82 16.19
C ILE A 451 -7.99 18.12 15.99
N ASN A 452 -8.68 18.68 16.98
CA ASN A 452 -10.12 18.90 16.87
C ASN A 452 -10.44 19.96 15.82
N SER A 453 -9.60 20.99 15.72
CA SER A 453 -9.72 22.04 14.70
C SER A 453 -9.51 21.49 13.27
N MET A 454 -8.77 20.40 13.12
CA MET A 454 -8.42 19.81 11.83
C MET A 454 -9.31 18.63 11.41
N CYS A 455 -10.26 18.22 12.26
CA CYS A 455 -11.18 17.11 11.97
C CYS A 455 -12.48 17.61 11.33
N VAL A 456 -12.97 16.85 10.35
CA VAL A 456 -14.28 17.09 9.70
C VAL A 456 -15.42 16.73 10.65
N THR A 457 -15.24 15.62 11.38
CA THR A 457 -16.26 15.01 12.25
C THR A 457 -16.12 15.41 13.72
N GLU A 458 -15.29 16.41 14.04
CA GLU A 458 -14.88 16.70 15.43
C GLU A 458 -14.29 15.46 16.14
N ASN A 459 -13.73 14.53 15.37
CA ASN A 459 -13.21 13.24 15.82
C ASN A 459 -14.24 12.38 16.57
N LYS A 460 -15.50 12.39 16.11
CA LYS A 460 -16.61 11.64 16.69
C LYS A 460 -17.29 10.78 15.64
N ALA A 461 -17.43 9.48 15.91
CA ALA A 461 -18.08 8.53 15.00
C ALA A 461 -19.56 8.86 14.74
N GLU A 462 -20.27 9.48 15.68
CA GLU A 462 -21.65 9.91 15.52
C GLU A 462 -21.84 11.01 14.45
N ASN A 463 -20.77 11.71 14.08
CA ASN A 463 -20.77 12.75 13.06
C ASN A 463 -20.39 12.22 11.67
N LEU A 464 -20.13 10.91 11.54
CA LEU A 464 -19.95 10.28 10.22
C LEU A 464 -21.26 10.30 9.41
N PRO A 465 -21.19 10.34 8.08
CA PRO A 465 -22.36 10.16 7.23
C PRO A 465 -23.15 8.89 7.57
N ALA A 466 -24.47 8.94 7.45
CA ALA A 466 -25.35 7.82 7.83
C ALA A 466 -25.11 6.53 7.02
N ASN A 467 -24.49 6.65 5.81
CA ASN A 467 -24.09 5.52 4.97
C ASN A 467 -22.68 5.02 5.28
N ALA A 468 -21.96 5.62 6.23
CA ALA A 468 -20.59 5.20 6.55
C ALA A 468 -20.56 3.75 7.02
N ILE A 469 -19.69 2.94 6.41
CA ILE A 469 -19.45 1.56 6.82
C ILE A 469 -18.38 1.50 7.90
N HIS A 470 -18.39 0.40 8.66
CA HIS A 470 -17.39 0.15 9.71
C HIS A 470 -16.75 -1.22 9.55
N GLY A 471 -15.45 -1.28 9.83
CA GLY A 471 -14.69 -2.52 9.88
C GLY A 471 -14.23 -3.04 8.52
N PHE A 472 -13.12 -3.75 8.56
CA PHE A 472 -12.40 -4.20 7.36
C PHE A 472 -13.22 -5.19 6.50
N GLU A 473 -14.00 -6.06 7.12
CA GLU A 473 -14.81 -7.06 6.37
C GLU A 473 -15.88 -6.38 5.51
N ASN A 474 -16.46 -5.28 5.99
CA ASN A 474 -17.39 -4.47 5.19
C ASN A 474 -16.65 -3.73 4.08
N LEU A 475 -15.43 -3.24 4.32
CA LEU A 475 -14.58 -2.65 3.28
C LEU A 475 -14.32 -3.67 2.17
N VAL A 476 -13.88 -4.89 2.50
CA VAL A 476 -13.62 -5.95 1.52
C VAL A 476 -14.86 -6.23 0.68
N ARG A 477 -16.03 -6.34 1.30
CA ARG A 477 -17.29 -6.58 0.60
C ARG A 477 -17.63 -5.44 -0.37
N VAL A 478 -17.59 -4.20 0.10
CA VAL A 478 -17.86 -3.01 -0.73
C VAL A 478 -16.86 -2.90 -1.87
N PHE A 479 -15.58 -3.13 -1.60
CA PHE A 479 -14.53 -3.11 -2.60
C PHE A 479 -14.78 -4.14 -3.70
N GLN A 480 -15.09 -5.40 -3.33
CA GLN A 480 -15.38 -6.47 -4.29
C GLN A 480 -16.66 -6.22 -5.11
N GLU A 481 -17.68 -5.59 -4.52
CA GLU A 481 -18.93 -5.24 -5.21
C GLU A 481 -18.73 -4.07 -6.18
N TYR A 482 -17.83 -3.14 -5.87
CA TYR A 482 -17.61 -1.90 -6.62
C TYR A 482 -16.62 -2.06 -7.77
N ILE A 483 -15.67 -2.98 -7.67
CA ILE A 483 -14.61 -3.24 -8.69
C ILE A 483 -15.04 -4.28 -9.75
N LYS A 484 -16.30 -4.56 -9.90
CA LYS A 484 -16.79 -5.52 -10.90
C LYS A 484 -16.78 -4.92 -12.33
#